data_ddd70e3a886d4ed37e3765f25b063ee1
#
_entry.id   ddd70e3a886d4ed37e3765f25b063ee1
#
_cell.length_a   1.000
_cell.length_b   1.000
_cell.length_c   1.000
_cell.angle_alpha   90.00
_cell.angle_beta   90.00
_cell.angle_gamma   90.00
#
_symmetry.space_group_name_H-M   'P 1'
#
loop_
_entity.id
_entity.type
_entity.pdbx_description
1 polymer ?
#
loop_
_entity_poly.entity_id
_entity_poly.type
_entity_poly.pdbx_seq_one_letter_code
_entity_poly.pdbx_strand_id
1 'polypeptide(L)'
;EIAVMSLGGVVYSESLRVAGDAMDNALRDYMREEYNLMIGDSTSEKIKKDIGTAIPTNNNTYAVKGRDIRSGTPKEVNISEEDTAEALNPILKEIVSGIKKALEHTPPELSADLVDMGLTMTGGGSLLKNIDKRFSKETGLPVNIADDPLSCVAIGTGKALDQEEIFSTVLSELSLIHISEPTRPSRI
;
A
#
# COMPACT_ATOMS: atom_id res chain seq x y z
N GLU A 1 -4.68 2.56 -3.73
CA GLU A 1 -5.49 2.62 -4.96
C GLU A 1 -4.98 1.61 -5.98
N ILE A 2 -5.90 1.03 -6.75
CA ILE A 2 -5.60 0.10 -7.83
C ILE A 2 -6.25 0.66 -9.09
N ALA A 3 -5.50 0.76 -10.17
CA ALA A 3 -6.02 1.23 -11.44
C ALA A 3 -5.52 0.37 -12.61
N VAL A 4 -6.40 0.12 -13.57
CA VAL A 4 -6.06 -0.47 -14.87
C VAL A 4 -6.20 0.64 -15.89
N MET A 5 -5.13 0.88 -16.64
CA MET A 5 -5.06 1.96 -17.62
C MET A 5 -4.75 1.36 -18.99
N SER A 6 -5.39 1.90 -20.03
CA SER A 6 -5.13 1.53 -21.43
C SER A 6 -5.31 2.75 -22.33
N LEU A 7 -4.43 2.92 -23.31
CA LEU A 7 -4.48 4.00 -24.30
C LEU A 7 -4.66 5.41 -23.70
N GLY A 8 -4.06 5.65 -22.52
CA GLY A 8 -4.15 6.94 -21.84
C GLY A 8 -5.45 7.18 -21.05
N GLY A 9 -6.34 6.19 -20.96
CA GLY A 9 -7.58 6.26 -20.17
C GLY A 9 -7.57 5.26 -19.01
N VAL A 10 -8.39 5.53 -17.99
CA VAL A 10 -8.64 4.61 -16.86
C VAL A 10 -9.75 3.65 -17.25
N VAL A 11 -9.45 2.36 -17.31
CA VAL A 11 -10.42 1.29 -17.62
C VAL A 11 -11.17 0.85 -16.36
N TYR A 12 -10.44 0.75 -15.24
CA TYR A 12 -10.97 0.39 -13.94
C TYR A 12 -10.15 1.04 -12.84
N SER A 13 -10.79 1.49 -11.80
CA SER A 13 -10.11 1.97 -10.60
C SER A 13 -10.88 1.59 -9.34
N GLU A 14 -10.15 1.26 -8.28
CA GLU A 14 -10.70 0.97 -6.96
C GLU A 14 -9.79 1.55 -5.88
N SER A 15 -10.41 2.17 -4.89
CA SER A 15 -9.72 2.67 -3.71
C SER A 15 -9.94 1.71 -2.54
N LEU A 16 -8.86 1.16 -2.02
CA LEU A 16 -8.86 0.35 -0.82
C LEU A 16 -8.52 1.21 0.39
N ARG A 17 -9.20 0.97 1.51
CA ARG A 17 -8.89 1.65 2.78
C ARG A 17 -7.77 0.96 3.58
N VAL A 18 -6.88 0.29 2.88
CA VAL A 18 -5.73 -0.43 3.45
C VAL A 18 -4.44 0.09 2.84
N ALA A 19 -3.61 0.68 3.69
CA ALA A 19 -2.34 1.29 3.29
C ALA A 19 -1.31 1.15 4.42
N GLY A 20 -0.28 1.98 4.40
CA GLY A 20 0.80 1.98 5.37
C GLY A 20 0.34 2.07 6.83
N ASP A 21 -0.67 2.91 7.11
CA ASP A 21 -1.23 3.08 8.46
C ASP A 21 -1.95 1.82 8.94
N ALA A 22 -2.64 1.09 8.05
CA ALA A 22 -3.26 -0.19 8.39
C ALA A 22 -2.19 -1.25 8.73
N MET A 23 -1.05 -1.24 8.04
CA MET A 23 0.09 -2.09 8.38
C MET A 23 0.68 -1.75 9.75
N ASP A 24 0.83 -0.47 10.07
CA ASP A 24 1.32 -0.03 11.39
C ASP A 24 0.37 -0.43 12.52
N ASN A 25 -0.94 -0.31 12.28
CA ASN A 25 -1.96 -0.77 13.22
C ASN A 25 -1.90 -2.28 13.43
N ALA A 26 -1.78 -3.06 12.35
CA ALA A 26 -1.68 -4.52 12.43
C ALA A 26 -0.45 -4.97 13.24
N LEU A 27 0.69 -4.31 13.05
CA LEU A 27 1.89 -4.57 13.85
C LEU A 27 1.69 -4.22 15.32
N ARG A 28 1.04 -3.09 15.63
CA ARG A 28 0.73 -2.72 17.03
C ARG A 28 -0.20 -3.74 17.70
N ASP A 29 -1.24 -4.15 16.98
CA ASP A 29 -2.21 -5.11 17.50
C ASP A 29 -1.54 -6.47 17.73
N TYR A 30 -0.72 -6.93 16.79
CA TYR A 30 0.07 -8.15 16.93
C TYR A 30 1.01 -8.09 18.15
N MET A 31 1.74 -6.98 18.33
CA MET A 31 2.61 -6.80 19.50
C MET A 31 1.83 -6.82 20.81
N ARG A 32 0.62 -6.28 20.80
CA ARG A 32 -0.26 -6.30 21.97
C ARG A 32 -0.78 -7.70 22.30
N GLU A 33 -1.18 -8.45 21.28
CA GLU A 33 -1.82 -9.76 21.44
C GLU A 33 -0.79 -10.85 21.76
N GLU A 34 0.28 -10.96 20.99
CA GLU A 34 1.26 -12.04 21.13
C GLU A 34 2.29 -11.76 22.23
N TYR A 35 2.74 -10.53 22.37
CA TYR A 35 3.82 -10.18 23.28
C TYR A 35 3.39 -9.45 24.55
N ASN A 36 2.09 -9.11 24.68
CA ASN A 36 1.54 -8.23 25.71
C ASN A 36 2.33 -6.91 25.81
N LEU A 37 2.79 -6.40 24.70
CA LEU A 37 3.62 -5.20 24.60
C LEU A 37 2.87 -4.07 23.92
N MET A 38 2.71 -2.95 24.63
CA MET A 38 2.18 -1.72 24.07
C MET A 38 3.31 -0.89 23.45
N ILE A 39 3.20 -0.62 22.14
CA ILE A 39 4.13 0.21 21.38
C ILE A 39 3.40 1.42 20.79
N GLY A 40 4.14 2.49 20.48
CA GLY A 40 3.61 3.69 19.82
C GLY A 40 3.72 3.61 18.30
N ASP A 41 3.07 4.57 17.61
CA ASP A 41 3.02 4.64 16.14
C ASP A 41 4.42 4.72 15.51
N SER A 42 5.30 5.53 16.07
CA SER A 42 6.67 5.64 15.56
C SER A 42 7.47 4.34 15.68
N THR A 43 7.16 3.50 16.68
CA THR A 43 7.82 2.21 16.87
C THR A 43 7.29 1.20 15.87
N SER A 44 5.97 1.15 15.63
CA SER A 44 5.40 0.25 14.61
C SER A 44 5.88 0.59 13.21
N GLU A 45 5.98 1.88 12.88
CA GLU A 45 6.55 2.31 11.60
C GLU A 45 8.02 1.90 11.44
N LYS A 46 8.83 2.00 12.49
CA LYS A 46 10.21 1.50 12.49
C LYS A 46 10.28 0.00 12.27
N ILE A 47 9.48 -0.78 12.98
CA ILE A 47 9.39 -2.23 12.79
C ILE A 47 9.07 -2.54 11.32
N LYS A 48 8.06 -1.89 10.75
CA LYS A 48 7.68 -2.06 9.34
C LYS A 48 8.84 -1.78 8.39
N LYS A 49 9.60 -0.70 8.62
CA LYS A 49 10.72 -0.30 7.74
C LYS A 49 11.96 -1.16 7.92
N ASP A 50 12.28 -1.57 9.14
CA ASP A 50 13.55 -2.23 9.47
C ASP A 50 13.48 -3.74 9.22
N ILE A 51 12.40 -4.39 9.68
CA ILE A 51 12.25 -5.85 9.63
C ILE A 51 10.97 -6.32 8.93
N GLY A 52 10.01 -5.41 8.61
CA GLY A 52 8.76 -5.77 7.97
C GLY A 52 8.98 -6.47 6.63
N THR A 53 8.30 -7.59 6.42
CA THR A 53 8.37 -8.36 5.18
C THR A 53 7.03 -9.00 4.83
N ALA A 54 6.76 -9.12 3.53
CA ALA A 54 5.58 -9.84 3.04
C ALA A 54 5.80 -11.37 2.98
N ILE A 55 7.06 -11.80 2.83
CA ILE A 55 7.49 -13.19 2.87
C ILE A 55 8.78 -13.24 3.67
N PRO A 56 8.84 -13.99 4.79
CA PRO A 56 10.06 -14.16 5.55
C PRO A 56 11.09 -14.92 4.72
N THR A 57 12.32 -14.45 4.71
CA THR A 57 13.42 -15.05 3.96
C THR A 57 14.64 -15.32 4.83
N ASN A 58 14.74 -14.64 5.96
CA ASN A 58 15.86 -14.74 6.89
C ASN A 58 15.36 -14.89 8.31
N ASN A 59 16.17 -15.44 9.18
CA ASN A 59 15.91 -15.51 10.62
C ASN A 59 16.40 -14.24 11.34
N ASN A 60 16.22 -13.07 10.72
CA ASN A 60 16.58 -11.81 11.34
C ASN A 60 15.64 -11.52 12.52
N THR A 61 16.22 -10.98 13.60
CA THR A 61 15.46 -10.54 14.77
C THR A 61 15.67 -9.05 15.01
N TYR A 62 14.66 -8.41 15.58
CA TYR A 62 14.66 -6.99 15.90
C TYR A 62 14.17 -6.77 17.32
N ALA A 63 14.96 -6.05 18.13
CA ALA A 63 14.61 -5.74 19.53
C ALA A 63 13.62 -4.57 19.57
N VAL A 64 12.44 -4.83 20.08
CA VAL A 64 11.35 -3.85 20.25
C VAL A 64 11.18 -3.50 21.71
N LYS A 65 11.17 -2.21 22.00
CA LYS A 65 10.94 -1.66 23.34
C LYS A 65 9.55 -1.07 23.43
N GLY A 66 8.87 -1.39 24.53
CA GLY A 66 7.53 -0.88 24.80
C GLY A 66 7.19 -0.99 26.30
N ARG A 67 5.90 -0.89 26.59
CA ARG A 67 5.36 -1.06 27.94
C ARG A 67 4.61 -2.39 28.04
N ASP A 68 4.98 -3.23 28.99
CA ASP A 68 4.23 -4.43 29.30
C ASP A 68 2.82 -4.06 29.77
N ILE A 69 1.81 -4.69 29.17
CA ILE A 69 0.39 -4.38 29.43
C ILE A 69 -0.03 -4.83 30.84
N ARG A 70 0.53 -5.93 31.32
CA ARG A 70 0.13 -6.52 32.60
C ARG A 70 0.76 -5.81 33.80
N SER A 71 2.07 -5.55 33.71
CA SER A 71 2.84 -4.93 34.80
C SER A 71 2.94 -3.41 34.71
N GLY A 72 2.70 -2.84 33.54
CA GLY A 72 2.88 -1.41 33.26
C GLY A 72 4.36 -0.96 33.16
N THR A 73 5.31 -1.90 33.31
CA THR A 73 6.75 -1.60 33.31
C THR A 73 7.34 -1.61 31.90
N PRO A 74 8.48 -0.92 31.67
CA PRO A 74 9.22 -1.05 30.42
C PRO A 74 9.64 -2.51 30.18
N LYS A 75 9.50 -2.95 28.92
CA LYS A 75 9.85 -4.31 28.50
C LYS A 75 10.48 -4.26 27.11
N GLU A 76 11.41 -5.16 26.85
CA GLU A 76 12.02 -5.39 25.55
C GLU A 76 11.72 -6.82 25.10
N VAL A 77 11.37 -7.00 23.82
CA VAL A 77 11.13 -8.30 23.19
C VAL A 77 11.85 -8.35 21.84
N ASN A 78 12.29 -9.55 21.44
CA ASN A 78 12.82 -9.77 20.10
C ASN A 78 11.70 -10.35 19.23
N ILE A 79 11.49 -9.74 18.08
CA ILE A 79 10.57 -10.21 17.04
C ILE A 79 11.35 -10.66 15.80
N SER A 80 10.79 -11.56 15.03
CA SER A 80 11.36 -12.11 13.80
C SER A 80 10.69 -11.56 12.53
N GLU A 81 11.26 -11.85 11.36
CA GLU A 81 10.59 -11.61 10.08
C GLU A 81 9.28 -12.41 9.96
N GLU A 82 9.19 -13.59 10.58
CA GLU A 82 7.97 -14.40 10.60
C GLU A 82 6.84 -13.70 11.35
N ASP A 83 7.12 -13.13 12.52
CA ASP A 83 6.16 -12.35 13.30
C ASP A 83 5.60 -11.17 12.50
N THR A 84 6.47 -10.43 11.80
CA THR A 84 6.03 -9.31 10.99
C THR A 84 5.21 -9.75 9.78
N ALA A 85 5.59 -10.84 9.12
CA ALA A 85 4.84 -11.39 8.00
C ALA A 85 3.47 -11.91 8.43
N GLU A 86 3.35 -12.51 9.61
CA GLU A 86 2.10 -12.96 10.20
C GLU A 86 1.19 -11.77 10.52
N ALA A 87 1.72 -10.76 11.20
CA ALA A 87 1.01 -9.53 11.53
C ALA A 87 0.46 -8.81 10.28
N LEU A 88 1.24 -8.75 9.20
CA LEU A 88 0.88 -8.04 7.97
C LEU A 88 0.01 -8.88 7.03
N ASN A 89 -0.09 -10.20 7.23
CA ASN A 89 -0.79 -11.10 6.31
C ASN A 89 -2.26 -10.74 6.04
N PRO A 90 -3.09 -10.33 7.02
CA PRO A 90 -4.46 -9.91 6.77
C PRO A 90 -4.54 -8.72 5.80
N ILE A 91 -3.69 -7.71 6.01
CA ILE A 91 -3.62 -6.50 5.18
C ILE A 91 -3.18 -6.82 3.76
N LEU A 92 -2.15 -7.65 3.61
CA LEU A 92 -1.66 -8.07 2.30
C LEU A 92 -2.69 -8.90 1.53
N LYS A 93 -3.46 -9.77 2.20
CA LYS A 93 -4.56 -10.52 1.59
C LYS A 93 -5.67 -9.61 1.08
N GLU A 94 -6.00 -8.56 1.81
CA GLU A 94 -7.00 -7.58 1.39
C GLU A 94 -6.55 -6.83 0.13
N ILE A 95 -5.29 -6.42 0.07
CA ILE A 95 -4.71 -5.80 -1.14
C ILE A 95 -4.75 -6.77 -2.32
N VAL A 96 -4.34 -8.02 -2.13
CA VAL A 96 -4.39 -9.07 -3.19
C VAL A 96 -5.82 -9.29 -3.66
N SER A 97 -6.80 -9.29 -2.76
CA SER A 97 -8.21 -9.42 -3.12
C SER A 97 -8.66 -8.25 -4.01
N GLY A 98 -8.26 -7.02 -3.69
CA GLY A 98 -8.53 -5.86 -4.54
C GLY A 98 -7.86 -5.98 -5.92
N ILE A 99 -6.60 -6.44 -5.98
CA ILE A 99 -5.93 -6.67 -7.27
C ILE A 99 -6.70 -7.70 -8.11
N LYS A 100 -7.08 -8.84 -7.51
CA LYS A 100 -7.85 -9.88 -8.22
C LYS A 100 -9.18 -9.35 -8.74
N LYS A 101 -9.88 -8.56 -7.93
CA LYS A 101 -11.13 -7.91 -8.34
C LYS A 101 -10.92 -6.94 -9.52
N ALA A 102 -9.84 -6.16 -9.51
CA ALA A 102 -9.51 -5.30 -10.65
C ALA A 102 -9.23 -6.12 -11.93
N LEU A 103 -8.52 -7.23 -11.81
CA LEU A 103 -8.27 -8.13 -12.93
C LEU A 103 -9.56 -8.77 -13.47
N GLU A 104 -10.50 -9.16 -12.60
CA GLU A 104 -11.81 -9.69 -12.99
C GLU A 104 -12.66 -8.67 -13.78
N HIS A 105 -12.52 -7.38 -13.46
CA HIS A 105 -13.24 -6.31 -14.16
C HIS A 105 -12.51 -5.80 -15.41
N THR A 106 -11.31 -6.30 -15.67
CA THR A 106 -10.51 -5.91 -16.85
C THR A 106 -11.00 -6.72 -18.07
N PRO A 107 -11.26 -6.07 -19.22
CA PRO A 107 -11.62 -6.76 -20.45
C PRO A 107 -10.60 -7.83 -20.86
N PRO A 108 -11.04 -8.97 -21.44
CA PRO A 108 -10.15 -10.09 -21.77
C PRO A 108 -8.96 -9.71 -22.67
N GLU A 109 -9.16 -8.78 -23.59
CA GLU A 109 -8.14 -8.31 -24.51
C GLU A 109 -7.00 -7.61 -23.76
N LEU A 110 -7.35 -6.78 -22.78
CA LEU A 110 -6.37 -6.10 -21.95
C LEU A 110 -5.74 -7.03 -20.90
N SER A 111 -6.49 -8.02 -20.45
CA SER A 111 -5.98 -9.04 -19.53
C SER A 111 -4.85 -9.86 -20.15
N ALA A 112 -4.89 -10.10 -21.47
CA ALA A 112 -3.81 -10.78 -22.18
C ALA A 112 -2.50 -9.97 -22.12
N ASP A 113 -2.58 -8.65 -22.28
CA ASP A 113 -1.40 -7.75 -22.21
C ASP A 113 -0.80 -7.71 -20.80
N LEU A 114 -1.62 -7.86 -19.76
CA LEU A 114 -1.15 -7.88 -18.36
C LEU A 114 -0.25 -9.08 -18.04
N VAL A 115 -0.34 -10.18 -18.79
CA VAL A 115 0.54 -11.34 -18.60
C VAL A 115 1.99 -10.96 -18.89
N ASP A 116 2.21 -10.11 -19.89
CA ASP A 116 3.55 -9.67 -20.29
C ASP A 116 3.97 -8.38 -19.57
N MET A 117 3.07 -7.41 -19.43
CA MET A 117 3.35 -6.10 -18.81
C MET A 117 3.39 -6.17 -17.28
N GLY A 118 2.55 -7.01 -16.69
CA GLY A 118 2.47 -7.18 -15.23
C GLY A 118 1.85 -6.01 -14.49
N LEU A 119 2.17 -5.95 -13.21
CA LEU A 119 1.72 -4.92 -12.27
C LEU A 119 2.88 -3.99 -11.92
N THR A 120 2.63 -2.69 -11.87
CA THR A 120 3.61 -1.72 -11.36
C THR A 120 3.13 -1.17 -10.03
N MET A 121 3.97 -1.27 -9.00
CA MET A 121 3.71 -0.76 -7.66
C MET A 121 4.43 0.55 -7.42
N THR A 122 3.72 1.49 -6.79
CA THR A 122 4.24 2.81 -6.40
C THR A 122 3.88 3.12 -4.94
N GLY A 123 4.41 4.21 -4.42
CA GLY A 123 4.16 4.65 -3.05
C GLY A 123 4.98 3.89 -2.00
N GLY A 124 4.94 4.37 -0.76
CA GLY A 124 5.76 3.83 0.34
C GLY A 124 5.46 2.36 0.69
N GLY A 125 4.23 1.90 0.46
CA GLY A 125 3.85 0.50 0.70
C GLY A 125 4.57 -0.50 -0.20
N SER A 126 4.97 -0.09 -1.41
CA SER A 126 5.73 -0.93 -2.34
C SER A 126 7.15 -1.25 -1.85
N LEU A 127 7.66 -0.50 -0.87
CA LEU A 127 8.98 -0.70 -0.28
C LEU A 127 9.02 -1.81 0.79
N LEU A 128 7.87 -2.39 1.15
CA LEU A 128 7.85 -3.54 2.06
C LEU A 128 8.63 -4.71 1.43
N LYS A 129 9.55 -5.31 2.19
CA LYS A 129 10.40 -6.39 1.69
C LYS A 129 9.58 -7.54 1.10
N ASN A 130 9.97 -8.02 -0.08
CA ASN A 130 9.35 -9.15 -0.80
C ASN A 130 7.84 -9.00 -1.12
N ILE A 131 7.30 -7.79 -1.13
CA ILE A 131 5.89 -7.56 -1.47
C ILE A 131 5.63 -7.89 -2.95
N ASP A 132 6.58 -7.58 -3.82
CA ASP A 132 6.60 -7.93 -5.23
C ASP A 132 6.47 -9.45 -5.45
N LYS A 133 7.28 -10.22 -4.74
CA LYS A 133 7.26 -11.69 -4.79
C LYS A 133 5.94 -12.26 -4.25
N ARG A 134 5.42 -11.67 -3.19
CA ARG A 134 4.12 -12.08 -2.61
C ARG A 134 3.00 -11.87 -3.61
N PHE A 135 2.91 -10.69 -4.20
CA PHE A 135 1.85 -10.36 -5.13
C PHE A 135 2.01 -11.13 -6.45
N SER A 136 3.22 -11.29 -6.95
CA SER A 136 3.47 -12.13 -8.12
C SER A 136 3.02 -13.58 -7.90
N LYS A 137 3.32 -14.16 -6.73
CA LYS A 137 2.88 -15.52 -6.37
C LYS A 137 1.35 -15.65 -6.29
N GLU A 138 0.67 -14.63 -5.76
CA GLU A 138 -0.79 -14.67 -5.52
C GLU A 138 -1.61 -14.34 -6.77
N THR A 139 -1.06 -13.53 -7.69
CA THR A 139 -1.75 -13.09 -8.91
C THR A 139 -1.31 -13.86 -10.16
N GLY A 140 -0.14 -14.48 -10.12
CA GLY A 140 0.47 -15.14 -11.30
C GLY A 140 1.08 -14.16 -12.31
N LEU A 141 1.11 -12.86 -12.01
CA LEU A 141 1.61 -11.82 -12.92
C LEU A 141 2.99 -11.32 -12.47
N PRO A 142 3.83 -10.84 -13.39
CA PRO A 142 5.04 -10.10 -13.02
C PRO A 142 4.67 -8.85 -12.20
N VAL A 143 5.44 -8.56 -11.16
CA VAL A 143 5.24 -7.37 -10.32
C VAL A 143 6.52 -6.56 -10.27
N ASN A 144 6.45 -5.32 -10.70
CA ASN A 144 7.56 -4.39 -10.75
C ASN A 144 7.35 -3.26 -9.72
N ILE A 145 8.41 -2.87 -9.05
CA ILE A 145 8.41 -1.67 -8.19
C ILE A 145 9.01 -0.54 -9.02
N ALA A 146 8.36 0.62 -9.03
CA ALA A 146 8.87 1.80 -9.73
C ALA A 146 10.23 2.24 -9.16
N ASP A 147 11.09 2.82 -9.98
CA ASP A 147 12.46 3.23 -9.60
C ASP A 147 12.49 4.19 -8.41
N ASP A 148 11.56 5.15 -8.36
CA ASP A 148 11.36 6.06 -7.21
C ASP A 148 9.88 6.04 -6.80
N PRO A 149 9.45 5.02 -6.05
CA PRO A 149 8.04 4.82 -5.77
C PRO A 149 7.43 5.93 -4.91
N LEU A 150 8.22 6.64 -4.11
CA LEU A 150 7.72 7.71 -3.25
C LEU A 150 7.41 8.99 -4.04
N SER A 151 8.14 9.25 -5.12
CA SER A 151 8.00 10.47 -5.93
C SER A 151 7.07 10.30 -7.14
N CYS A 152 6.64 9.07 -7.46
CA CYS A 152 5.84 8.77 -8.65
C CYS A 152 4.60 9.66 -8.78
N VAL A 153 3.85 9.85 -7.69
CA VAL A 153 2.61 10.66 -7.69
C VAL A 153 2.93 12.12 -7.97
N ALA A 154 3.92 12.68 -7.29
CA ALA A 154 4.32 14.08 -7.46
C ALA A 154 4.85 14.34 -8.89
N ILE A 155 5.73 13.46 -9.38
CA ILE A 155 6.28 13.55 -10.74
C ILE A 155 5.17 13.37 -11.78
N GLY A 156 4.27 12.40 -11.58
CA GLY A 156 3.15 12.14 -12.49
C GLY A 156 2.21 13.34 -12.58
N THR A 157 1.85 13.92 -11.42
CA THR A 157 1.02 15.12 -11.37
C THR A 157 1.69 16.32 -12.07
N GLY A 158 2.99 16.53 -11.84
CA GLY A 158 3.75 17.58 -12.53
C GLY A 158 3.74 17.39 -14.06
N LYS A 159 4.02 16.17 -14.54
CA LYS A 159 3.96 15.86 -15.98
C LYS A 159 2.57 16.06 -16.58
N ALA A 160 1.51 15.69 -15.82
CA ALA A 160 0.14 15.88 -16.29
C ALA A 160 -0.22 17.37 -16.45
N LEU A 161 0.26 18.23 -15.53
CA LEU A 161 0.09 19.68 -15.61
C LEU A 161 0.89 20.31 -16.76
N ASP A 162 2.12 19.85 -16.99
CA ASP A 162 2.98 20.34 -18.07
C ASP A 162 2.43 19.94 -19.48
N GLN A 163 1.66 18.87 -19.55
CA GLN A 163 1.12 18.29 -20.79
C GLN A 163 -0.42 18.25 -20.78
N GLU A 164 -1.06 19.32 -20.33
CA GLU A 164 -2.51 19.44 -20.17
C GLU A 164 -3.31 19.03 -21.41
N GLU A 165 -2.81 19.37 -22.63
CA GLU A 165 -3.45 18.99 -23.89
C GLU A 165 -3.55 17.47 -24.09
N ILE A 166 -2.52 16.71 -23.65
CA ILE A 166 -2.48 15.26 -23.80
C ILE A 166 -3.33 14.58 -22.71
N PHE A 167 -3.32 15.12 -21.50
CA PHE A 167 -4.02 14.55 -20.34
C PHE A 167 -5.40 15.18 -20.09
N SER A 168 -5.89 16.06 -20.96
CA SER A 168 -7.17 16.77 -20.80
C SER A 168 -8.35 15.84 -20.53
N THR A 169 -8.40 14.69 -21.18
CA THR A 169 -9.47 13.69 -20.99
C THR A 169 -9.40 13.08 -19.58
N VAL A 170 -8.22 12.71 -19.11
CA VAL A 170 -8.01 12.13 -17.76
C VAL A 170 -8.27 13.18 -16.68
N LEU A 171 -7.81 14.42 -16.90
CA LEU A 171 -8.00 15.52 -15.98
C LEU A 171 -9.48 15.95 -15.88
N SER A 172 -10.24 15.89 -16.99
CA SER A 172 -11.67 16.20 -16.99
C SER A 172 -12.50 15.15 -16.23
N GLU A 173 -12.16 13.88 -16.33
CA GLU A 173 -12.82 12.82 -15.56
C GLU A 173 -12.51 12.93 -14.05
N LEU A 174 -11.29 13.31 -13.69
CA LEU A 174 -10.92 13.57 -12.30
C LEU A 174 -11.54 14.85 -11.74
N SER A 175 -11.78 15.87 -12.56
CA SER A 175 -12.41 17.14 -12.13
C SER A 175 -13.92 17.01 -11.86
N LEU A 176 -14.57 15.97 -12.34
CA LEU A 176 -15.96 15.65 -12.02
C LEU A 176 -16.14 15.09 -10.59
N ILE A 177 -15.06 14.77 -9.90
CA ILE A 177 -15.06 14.44 -8.47
C ILE A 177 -14.96 15.74 -7.66
N HIS A 178 -16.05 16.51 -7.63
CA HIS A 178 -16.39 17.54 -6.65
C HIS A 178 -15.27 18.47 -6.14
N ILE A 179 -15.12 19.59 -6.83
CA ILE A 179 -14.90 20.86 -6.13
C ILE A 179 -16.30 21.49 -5.99
N SER A 180 -17.02 21.16 -4.93
CA SER A 180 -18.11 22.01 -4.47
C SER A 180 -17.44 23.31 -4.03
N GLU A 181 -17.64 24.36 -4.82
CA GLU A 181 -17.22 25.72 -4.48
C GLU A 181 -17.74 26.06 -3.07
N PRO A 182 -16.85 26.49 -2.14
CA PRO A 182 -17.33 26.88 -0.82
C PRO A 182 -18.30 28.05 -0.97
N THR A 183 -19.57 27.84 -0.66
CA THR A 183 -20.57 28.88 -0.63
C THR A 183 -20.07 30.01 0.29
N ARG A 184 -19.73 31.15 -0.31
CA ARG A 184 -19.44 32.40 0.41
C ARG A 184 -20.65 32.74 1.28
N PRO A 185 -20.49 32.91 2.61
CA PRO A 185 -21.57 33.42 3.42
C PRO A 185 -21.93 34.85 2.94
N SER A 186 -23.14 35.04 2.52
CA SER A 186 -23.71 36.37 2.26
C SER A 186 -23.64 37.18 3.55
N ARG A 187 -22.90 38.27 3.54
CA ARG A 187 -22.95 39.28 4.58
C ARG A 187 -24.33 39.93 4.55
N ILE A 188 -25.06 39.80 5.67
CA ILE A 188 -26.13 40.71 6.08
C ILE A 188 -25.46 41.79 6.90
#